data_5eb683297ca6d40762b06188a57d1ec9
#
_entry.id   5eb683297ca6d40762b06188a57d1ec9
#
_cell.length_a   1.000
_cell.length_b   1.000
_cell.length_c   1.000
_cell.angle_alpha   90.00
_cell.angle_beta   90.00
_cell.angle_gamma   90.00
#
_symmetry.space_group_name_H-M   'P 1'
#
loop_
_entity.id
_entity.type
_entity.pdbx_description
1 polymer ?
#
loop_
_entity_poly.entity_id
_entity_poly.type
_entity_poly.pdbx_seq_one_letter_code
_entity_poly.pdbx_strand_id
1 'polypeptide(L)'
;MKIADIELGEKPLLLAPMEDVTDPSFRYMCKRFGADVVYTEFISSDGLIRDAAKSLKKLEIDDAERPVGIQLYGHLVEPMVEAARMAEAAGPDIIDINFGCPVKKIAGRGAGSGMMRDVPLMVEMTRRIVEAVGKPVTVKTRLGWDDESKNIEEIALRLQDVGIAALTIHGRTRAQMYRGEADWTLIGQVKNNPRIHIPIIGNGDVDSGPKAAEMFDRYGVDGVMIGRATYGRPWIFREVKHYLATGEVLPQPSVCERVEIAKEHLRKSLEIKGEYVGILEMRRHLSNYFKGLPDFKPTRLKLVTLLDIPELFATLDSIAERWGDFDVSGTVPEPLSHDL
;
A
#
# COMPACT_ATOMS: atom_id res chain seq x y z
N MET A 1 1.67 18.38 4.10
CA MET A 1 2.02 17.42 5.18
C MET A 1 3.52 17.20 5.21
N LYS A 2 4.09 16.94 6.39
CA LYS A 2 5.53 16.66 6.55
C LYS A 2 5.71 15.45 7.45
N ILE A 3 6.56 14.51 7.05
CA ILE A 3 6.99 13.38 7.88
C ILE A 3 8.45 13.61 8.24
N ALA A 4 8.75 13.98 9.48
CA ALA A 4 10.06 14.53 9.88
C ALA A 4 10.47 15.68 8.93
N ASP A 5 11.54 15.53 8.16
CA ASP A 5 12.05 16.50 7.15
C ASP A 5 11.54 16.23 5.73
N ILE A 6 10.75 15.20 5.50
CA ILE A 6 10.23 14.85 4.18
C ILE A 6 8.98 15.70 3.89
N GLU A 7 9.11 16.68 2.99
CA GLU A 7 8.00 17.53 2.54
C GLU A 7 7.16 16.81 1.48
N LEU A 8 5.85 16.66 1.72
CA LEU A 8 4.93 15.93 0.82
C LEU A 8 3.85 16.82 0.19
N GLY A 9 3.92 18.14 0.41
CA GLY A 9 2.92 19.08 -0.10
C GLY A 9 1.58 18.98 0.63
N GLU A 10 0.55 19.51 -0.02
CA GLU A 10 -0.83 19.48 0.48
C GLU A 10 -1.56 18.22 0.01
N LYS A 11 -2.41 17.65 0.87
CA LYS A 11 -3.27 16.48 0.57
C LYS A 11 -2.51 15.31 -0.10
N PRO A 12 -1.37 14.84 0.45
CA PRO A 12 -0.57 13.78 -0.17
C PRO A 12 -1.30 12.44 -0.19
N LEU A 13 -0.97 11.66 -1.24
CA LEU A 13 -1.52 10.34 -1.47
C LEU A 13 -0.41 9.28 -1.34
N LEU A 14 -0.64 8.28 -0.51
CA LEU A 14 0.33 7.24 -0.23
C LEU A 14 -0.15 5.88 -0.75
N LEU A 15 0.77 5.08 -1.31
CA LEU A 15 0.48 3.69 -1.67
C LEU A 15 0.55 2.81 -0.42
N ALA A 16 -0.50 2.06 -0.15
CA ALA A 16 -0.50 1.11 0.98
C ALA A 16 0.45 -0.08 0.71
N PRO A 17 1.20 -0.55 1.71
CA PRO A 17 1.97 -1.79 1.62
C PRO A 17 1.03 -2.99 1.49
N MET A 18 1.23 -3.80 0.43
CA MET A 18 0.39 -4.96 0.15
C MET A 18 1.26 -6.13 -0.31
N GLU A 19 1.18 -7.27 0.40
CA GLU A 19 1.91 -8.49 0.07
C GLU A 19 1.58 -8.97 -1.35
N ASP A 20 2.60 -9.42 -2.07
CA ASP A 20 2.53 -9.85 -3.46
C ASP A 20 1.96 -8.80 -4.46
N VAL A 21 1.91 -7.52 -4.10
CA VAL A 21 1.36 -6.44 -4.94
C VAL A 21 2.30 -5.27 -5.07
N THR A 22 2.80 -4.75 -3.94
CA THR A 22 3.64 -3.55 -3.94
C THR A 22 5.12 -3.90 -4.12
N ASP A 23 5.39 -4.75 -5.10
CA ASP A 23 6.72 -5.04 -5.60
C ASP A 23 7.36 -3.79 -6.29
N PRO A 24 8.67 -3.78 -6.55
CA PRO A 24 9.34 -2.60 -7.11
C PRO A 24 8.72 -2.11 -8.42
N SER A 25 8.29 -3.02 -9.31
CA SER A 25 7.70 -2.64 -10.59
C SER A 25 6.35 -1.93 -10.43
N PHE A 26 5.52 -2.37 -9.48
CA PHE A 26 4.25 -1.73 -9.21
C PHE A 26 4.40 -0.41 -8.45
N ARG A 27 5.34 -0.32 -7.49
CA ARG A 27 5.69 0.94 -6.84
C ARG A 27 6.13 2.00 -7.85
N TYR A 28 6.99 1.62 -8.80
CA TYR A 28 7.37 2.48 -9.93
C TYR A 28 6.14 2.99 -10.69
N MET A 29 5.19 2.11 -11.06
CA MET A 29 3.97 2.53 -11.75
C MET A 29 3.13 3.51 -10.91
N CYS A 30 2.96 3.26 -9.62
CA CYS A 30 2.22 4.16 -8.74
C CYS A 30 2.91 5.53 -8.59
N LYS A 31 4.24 5.58 -8.49
CA LYS A 31 5.02 6.83 -8.47
C LYS A 31 4.84 7.61 -9.76
N ARG A 32 4.96 6.94 -10.92
CA ARG A 32 4.74 7.54 -12.23
C ARG A 32 3.36 8.20 -12.35
N PHE A 33 2.34 7.65 -11.71
CA PHE A 33 0.99 8.21 -11.67
C PHE A 33 0.75 9.16 -10.50
N GLY A 34 1.76 9.49 -9.71
CA GLY A 34 1.70 10.57 -8.73
C GLY A 34 1.47 10.14 -7.29
N ALA A 35 1.75 8.89 -6.90
CA ALA A 35 1.86 8.55 -5.48
C ALA A 35 2.99 9.36 -4.83
N ASP A 36 2.71 10.04 -3.73
CA ASP A 36 3.70 10.88 -3.05
C ASP A 36 4.68 10.05 -2.25
N VAL A 37 4.20 8.98 -1.60
CA VAL A 37 5.03 7.99 -0.88
C VAL A 37 4.60 6.60 -1.27
N VAL A 38 5.55 5.70 -1.43
CA VAL A 38 5.29 4.26 -1.61
C VAL A 38 5.97 3.46 -0.51
N TYR A 39 5.47 2.26 -0.25
CA TYR A 39 6.01 1.35 0.74
C TYR A 39 6.30 0.00 0.10
N THR A 40 7.35 -0.67 0.58
CA THR A 40 7.61 -2.06 0.19
C THR A 40 6.48 -2.98 0.66
N GLU A 41 6.43 -4.19 0.13
CA GLU A 41 5.72 -5.26 0.81
C GLU A 41 6.28 -5.41 2.24
N PHE A 42 5.44 -5.86 3.20
CA PHE A 42 5.92 -6.01 4.57
C PHE A 42 6.90 -7.19 4.72
N ILE A 43 7.98 -6.94 5.44
CA ILE A 43 9.12 -7.86 5.57
C ILE A 43 9.16 -8.43 6.99
N SER A 44 9.28 -9.76 7.09
CA SER A 44 9.42 -10.43 8.38
C SER A 44 10.76 -10.13 9.02
N SER A 45 10.76 -9.66 10.28
CA SER A 45 11.99 -9.51 11.06
C SER A 45 12.74 -10.82 11.22
N ASP A 46 12.02 -11.92 11.53
CA ASP A 46 12.61 -13.27 11.62
C ASP A 46 13.24 -13.72 10.30
N GLY A 47 12.64 -13.32 9.17
CA GLY A 47 13.19 -13.64 7.85
C GLY A 47 14.46 -12.87 7.55
N LEU A 48 14.52 -11.57 7.92
CA LEU A 48 15.70 -10.74 7.71
C LEU A 48 16.90 -11.21 8.54
N ILE A 49 16.72 -11.38 9.84
CA ILE A 49 17.81 -11.77 10.74
C ILE A 49 18.37 -13.17 10.48
N ARG A 50 17.66 -13.98 9.69
CA ARG A 50 18.11 -15.32 9.23
C ARG A 50 18.60 -15.31 7.79
N ASP A 51 18.84 -14.13 7.21
CA ASP A 51 19.30 -13.94 5.83
C ASP A 51 18.45 -14.67 4.78
N ALA A 52 17.14 -14.76 5.01
CA ALA A 52 16.23 -15.40 4.06
C ALA A 52 16.21 -14.59 2.75
N ALA A 53 16.65 -15.20 1.66
CA ALA A 53 16.82 -14.52 0.36
C ALA A 53 15.57 -13.76 -0.10
N LYS A 54 14.37 -14.31 0.15
CA LYS A 54 13.10 -13.62 -0.16
C LYS A 54 12.92 -12.34 0.65
N SER A 55 13.34 -12.33 1.92
CA SER A 55 13.24 -11.15 2.79
C SER A 55 14.27 -10.09 2.41
N LEU A 56 15.51 -10.50 2.12
CA LEU A 56 16.57 -9.59 1.66
C LEU A 56 16.20 -8.91 0.34
N LYS A 57 15.62 -9.67 -0.61
CA LYS A 57 15.17 -9.11 -1.89
C LYS A 57 14.11 -8.02 -1.72
N LYS A 58 13.26 -8.07 -0.71
CA LYS A 58 12.24 -7.04 -0.44
C LYS A 58 12.81 -5.75 0.12
N LEU A 59 14.10 -5.73 0.53
CA LEU A 59 14.80 -4.51 0.92
C LEU A 59 15.24 -3.65 -0.29
N GLU A 60 15.23 -4.22 -1.50
CA GLU A 60 15.63 -3.53 -2.71
C GLU A 60 14.67 -2.38 -3.02
N ILE A 61 15.22 -1.18 -3.16
CA ILE A 61 14.52 0.06 -3.49
C ILE A 61 15.28 0.80 -4.59
N ASP A 62 14.57 1.58 -5.39
CA ASP A 62 15.11 2.40 -6.47
C ASP A 62 14.95 3.88 -6.14
N ASP A 63 15.87 4.73 -6.59
CA ASP A 63 15.78 6.18 -6.37
C ASP A 63 14.54 6.81 -7.03
N ALA A 64 14.03 6.22 -8.11
CA ALA A 64 12.79 6.65 -8.76
C ALA A 64 11.54 6.44 -7.87
N GLU A 65 11.63 5.63 -6.80
CA GLU A 65 10.53 5.37 -5.87
C GLU A 65 10.46 6.38 -4.72
N ARG A 66 11.47 7.24 -4.56
CA ARG A 66 11.57 8.14 -3.41
C ARG A 66 10.49 9.22 -3.38
N PRO A 67 9.97 9.59 -2.21
CA PRO A 67 10.18 8.97 -0.89
C PRO A 67 9.61 7.55 -0.82
N VAL A 68 10.40 6.62 -0.28
CA VAL A 68 10.03 5.21 -0.13
C VAL A 68 10.24 4.72 1.30
N GLY A 69 9.25 4.00 1.83
CA GLY A 69 9.31 3.36 3.14
C GLY A 69 9.53 1.85 3.04
N ILE A 70 10.40 1.30 3.90
CA ILE A 70 10.51 -0.14 4.11
C ILE A 70 9.62 -0.52 5.28
N GLN A 71 8.65 -1.44 5.05
CA GLN A 71 7.75 -1.88 6.11
C GLN A 71 8.17 -3.21 6.70
N LEU A 72 8.26 -3.26 8.04
CA LEU A 72 8.67 -4.42 8.83
C LEU A 72 7.51 -4.95 9.68
N TYR A 73 7.48 -6.26 9.94
CA TYR A 73 6.61 -6.87 10.93
C TYR A 73 7.32 -7.97 11.72
N GLY A 74 6.90 -8.12 12.96
CA GLY A 74 7.41 -9.16 13.88
C GLY A 74 6.64 -9.13 15.19
N HIS A 75 7.02 -9.99 16.13
CA HIS A 75 6.38 -10.11 17.45
C HIS A 75 7.39 -10.07 18.60
N LEU A 76 8.68 -10.06 18.30
CA LEU A 76 9.76 -10.01 19.28
C LEU A 76 10.53 -8.69 19.11
N VAL A 77 10.83 -8.04 20.23
CA VAL A 77 11.47 -6.72 20.23
C VAL A 77 12.86 -6.74 19.59
N GLU A 78 13.76 -7.61 20.06
CA GLU A 78 15.15 -7.64 19.58
C GLU A 78 15.25 -7.97 18.08
N PRO A 79 14.53 -8.99 17.53
CA PRO A 79 14.48 -9.23 16.09
C PRO A 79 13.95 -8.03 15.29
N MET A 80 12.98 -7.30 15.82
CA MET A 80 12.44 -6.11 15.13
C MET A 80 13.43 -4.95 15.12
N VAL A 81 14.16 -4.75 16.20
CA VAL A 81 15.23 -3.73 16.29
C VAL A 81 16.35 -4.04 15.31
N GLU A 82 16.81 -5.29 15.25
CA GLU A 82 17.85 -5.71 14.33
C GLU A 82 17.40 -5.58 12.86
N ALA A 83 16.17 -6.03 12.56
CA ALA A 83 15.58 -5.88 11.23
C ALA A 83 15.45 -4.39 10.82
N ALA A 84 15.16 -3.50 11.78
CA ALA A 84 15.09 -2.05 11.51
C ALA A 84 16.47 -1.47 11.14
N ARG A 85 17.54 -1.91 11.79
CA ARG A 85 18.92 -1.53 11.40
C ARG A 85 19.30 -2.06 10.02
N MET A 86 18.92 -3.29 9.70
CA MET A 86 19.13 -3.87 8.36
C MET A 86 18.34 -3.09 7.30
N ALA A 87 17.09 -2.72 7.60
CA ALA A 87 16.27 -1.89 6.72
C ALA A 87 16.86 -0.49 6.54
N GLU A 88 17.37 0.14 7.59
CA GLU A 88 18.05 1.43 7.51
C GLU A 88 19.29 1.37 6.61
N ALA A 89 20.07 0.29 6.70
CA ALA A 89 21.26 0.09 5.87
C ALA A 89 20.93 -0.02 4.37
N ALA A 90 19.71 -0.43 4.01
CA ALA A 90 19.20 -0.40 2.63
C ALA A 90 18.87 1.02 2.13
N GLY A 91 18.89 2.03 3.00
CA GLY A 91 18.80 3.45 2.65
C GLY A 91 17.41 3.98 2.31
N PRO A 92 16.30 3.51 2.93
CA PRO A 92 14.98 4.08 2.70
C PRO A 92 14.87 5.51 3.26
N ASP A 93 13.79 6.20 2.90
CA ASP A 93 13.45 7.48 3.50
C ASP A 93 12.70 7.31 4.83
N ILE A 94 11.95 6.21 4.98
CA ILE A 94 11.10 5.90 6.12
C ILE A 94 11.26 4.43 6.51
N ILE A 95 11.27 4.13 7.80
CA ILE A 95 11.07 2.78 8.34
C ILE A 95 9.65 2.72 8.89
N ASP A 96 8.82 1.81 8.38
CA ASP A 96 7.43 1.67 8.78
C ASP A 96 7.19 0.35 9.52
N ILE A 97 6.41 0.40 10.59
CA ILE A 97 6.08 -0.78 11.40
C ILE A 97 4.65 -1.22 11.11
N ASN A 98 4.47 -2.47 10.74
CA ASN A 98 3.17 -3.07 10.49
C ASN A 98 2.55 -3.63 11.78
N PHE A 99 1.56 -2.93 12.31
CA PHE A 99 0.67 -3.41 13.37
C PHE A 99 -0.78 -3.56 12.87
N GLY A 100 -0.97 -3.75 11.55
CA GLY A 100 -2.29 -3.79 10.94
C GLY A 100 -2.63 -5.06 10.14
N CYS A 101 -1.66 -5.91 9.79
CA CYS A 101 -1.92 -7.11 9.00
C CYS A 101 -2.87 -8.08 9.74
N PRO A 102 -4.08 -8.39 9.18
CA PRO A 102 -5.07 -9.19 9.88
C PRO A 102 -4.94 -10.70 9.63
N VAL A 103 -4.02 -11.12 8.76
CA VAL A 103 -3.86 -12.50 8.32
C VAL A 103 -3.63 -13.41 9.52
N LYS A 104 -4.42 -14.49 9.65
CA LYS A 104 -4.41 -15.39 10.80
C LYS A 104 -3.02 -15.95 11.14
N LYS A 105 -2.22 -16.29 10.13
CA LYS A 105 -0.85 -16.81 10.29
C LYS A 105 0.08 -15.79 10.96
N ILE A 106 -0.13 -14.49 10.73
CA ILE A 106 0.67 -13.38 11.29
C ILE A 106 0.08 -12.95 12.63
N ALA A 107 -1.19 -12.55 12.65
CA ALA A 107 -1.85 -12.02 13.84
C ALA A 107 -1.98 -13.08 14.97
N GLY A 108 -2.15 -14.35 14.62
CA GLY A 108 -2.20 -15.46 15.59
C GLY A 108 -0.88 -15.70 16.33
N ARG A 109 0.25 -15.25 15.76
CA ARG A 109 1.58 -15.30 16.40
C ARG A 109 1.92 -14.05 17.20
N GLY A 110 0.99 -13.10 17.32
CA GLY A 110 1.21 -11.84 18.01
C GLY A 110 1.85 -10.74 17.14
N ALA A 111 2.13 -10.98 15.86
CA ALA A 111 2.67 -9.99 14.93
C ALA A 111 1.56 -9.22 14.18
N GLY A 112 1.92 -8.16 13.46
CA GLY A 112 0.94 -7.34 12.75
C GLY A 112 -0.16 -6.86 13.69
N SER A 113 -1.43 -7.03 13.30
CA SER A 113 -2.55 -6.64 14.18
C SER A 113 -2.68 -7.46 15.47
N GLY A 114 -1.94 -8.57 15.61
CA GLY A 114 -1.85 -9.32 16.85
C GLY A 114 -1.26 -8.51 18.01
N MET A 115 -0.38 -7.55 17.71
CA MET A 115 0.21 -6.62 18.67
C MET A 115 -0.83 -5.71 19.35
N MET A 116 -1.99 -5.49 18.75
CA MET A 116 -3.06 -4.69 19.35
C MET A 116 -3.65 -5.30 20.63
N ARG A 117 -3.38 -6.57 20.92
CA ARG A 117 -3.76 -7.24 22.16
C ARG A 117 -2.74 -7.04 23.28
N ASP A 118 -1.57 -6.50 22.96
CA ASP A 118 -0.50 -6.20 23.92
C ASP A 118 0.08 -4.81 23.60
N VAL A 119 -0.68 -3.79 23.94
CA VAL A 119 -0.30 -2.38 23.69
C VAL A 119 1.01 -2.01 24.42
N PRO A 120 1.29 -2.44 25.67
CA PRO A 120 2.58 -2.23 26.29
C PRO A 120 3.76 -2.75 25.46
N LEU A 121 3.68 -3.96 24.93
CA LEU A 121 4.72 -4.55 24.07
C LEU A 121 4.84 -3.80 22.74
N MET A 122 3.70 -3.42 22.12
CA MET A 122 3.67 -2.60 20.90
C MET A 122 4.45 -1.30 21.09
N VAL A 123 4.19 -0.59 22.19
CA VAL A 123 4.83 0.69 22.52
C VAL A 123 6.32 0.50 22.80
N GLU A 124 6.68 -0.51 23.60
CA GLU A 124 8.09 -0.81 23.91
C GLU A 124 8.88 -1.17 22.66
N MET A 125 8.33 -2.02 21.78
CA MET A 125 8.96 -2.38 20.50
C MET A 125 9.19 -1.13 19.64
N THR A 126 8.18 -0.26 19.53
CA THR A 126 8.27 0.96 18.74
C THR A 126 9.33 1.91 19.31
N ARG A 127 9.36 2.13 20.64
CA ARG A 127 10.36 2.93 21.32
C ARG A 127 11.78 2.44 21.01
N ARG A 128 12.02 1.14 21.17
CA ARG A 128 13.32 0.51 20.91
C ARG A 128 13.77 0.66 19.45
N ILE A 129 12.83 0.61 18.49
CA ILE A 129 13.13 0.82 17.07
C ILE A 129 13.46 2.30 16.83
N VAL A 130 12.68 3.25 17.35
CA VAL A 130 12.93 4.69 17.22
C VAL A 130 14.30 5.06 17.78
N GLU A 131 14.69 4.49 18.94
CA GLU A 131 16.01 4.72 19.55
C GLU A 131 17.18 4.09 18.76
N ALA A 132 16.92 3.06 17.95
CA ALA A 132 17.96 2.26 17.29
C ALA A 132 18.33 2.73 15.88
N VAL A 133 17.50 3.57 15.24
CA VAL A 133 17.68 4.01 13.85
C VAL A 133 17.64 5.55 13.76
N GLY A 134 18.32 6.09 12.75
CA GLY A 134 18.31 7.54 12.46
C GLY A 134 17.24 7.98 11.47
N LYS A 135 16.55 7.03 10.83
CA LYS A 135 15.47 7.32 9.87
C LYS A 135 14.15 7.58 10.59
N PRO A 136 13.25 8.42 10.03
CA PRO A 136 11.89 8.56 10.54
C PRO A 136 11.20 7.21 10.65
N VAL A 137 10.65 6.92 11.83
CA VAL A 137 9.86 5.70 12.07
C VAL A 137 8.38 6.06 12.00
N THR A 138 7.63 5.33 11.18
CA THR A 138 6.17 5.45 11.11
C THR A 138 5.49 4.14 11.49
N VAL A 139 4.21 4.19 11.79
CA VAL A 139 3.43 3.01 12.15
C VAL A 139 2.17 2.94 11.29
N LYS A 140 1.83 1.73 10.81
CA LYS A 140 0.53 1.45 10.20
C LYS A 140 -0.24 0.44 11.03
N THR A 141 -1.46 0.82 11.45
CA THR A 141 -2.30 0.01 12.33
C THR A 141 -3.78 0.04 11.93
N ARG A 142 -4.65 -0.49 12.79
CA ARG A 142 -6.11 -0.54 12.66
C ARG A 142 -6.79 0.14 13.86
N LEU A 143 -8.15 0.16 13.87
CA LEU A 143 -8.94 0.77 14.95
C LEU A 143 -8.86 -0.02 16.28
N GLY A 144 -8.59 -1.31 16.21
CA GLY A 144 -8.55 -2.21 17.34
C GLY A 144 -8.48 -3.67 16.88
N TRP A 145 -8.43 -4.59 17.86
CA TRP A 145 -8.49 -6.03 17.58
C TRP A 145 -9.88 -6.46 17.09
N ASP A 146 -10.92 -6.01 17.79
CA ASP A 146 -12.35 -6.25 17.50
C ASP A 146 -13.18 -5.02 17.88
N ASP A 147 -14.49 -5.14 17.81
CA ASP A 147 -15.40 -4.03 18.09
C ASP A 147 -15.43 -3.62 19.57
N GLU A 148 -15.08 -4.53 20.49
CA GLU A 148 -15.06 -4.28 21.93
C GLU A 148 -13.73 -3.64 22.38
N SER A 149 -12.69 -3.71 21.55
CA SER A 149 -11.32 -3.23 21.84
C SER A 149 -10.82 -2.18 20.85
N LYS A 150 -11.69 -1.27 20.40
CA LYS A 150 -11.31 -0.11 19.56
C LYS A 150 -10.60 0.95 20.41
N ASN A 151 -9.31 0.80 20.58
CA ASN A 151 -8.46 1.62 21.45
C ASN A 151 -7.45 2.48 20.68
N ILE A 152 -7.72 2.80 19.40
CA ILE A 152 -6.78 3.52 18.54
C ILE A 152 -6.38 4.88 19.07
N GLU A 153 -7.25 5.58 19.78
CA GLU A 153 -6.94 6.92 20.33
C GLU A 153 -5.86 6.85 21.42
N GLU A 154 -5.95 5.87 22.34
CA GLU A 154 -4.91 5.60 23.33
C GLU A 154 -3.60 5.15 22.65
N ILE A 155 -3.69 4.24 21.68
CA ILE A 155 -2.52 3.75 20.93
C ILE A 155 -1.81 4.91 20.23
N ALA A 156 -2.55 5.82 19.59
CA ALA A 156 -1.97 6.97 18.88
C ALA A 156 -1.16 7.88 19.81
N LEU A 157 -1.71 8.20 20.98
CA LEU A 157 -1.00 9.01 21.98
C LEU A 157 0.28 8.33 22.46
N ARG A 158 0.20 7.05 22.84
CA ARG A 158 1.36 6.30 23.35
C ARG A 158 2.45 6.09 22.30
N LEU A 159 2.07 5.88 21.03
CA LEU A 159 3.04 5.75 19.92
C LEU A 159 3.70 7.10 19.59
N GLN A 160 2.94 8.20 19.62
CA GLN A 160 3.49 9.54 19.49
C GLN A 160 4.53 9.84 20.61
N ASP A 161 4.20 9.49 21.85
CA ASP A 161 5.05 9.75 23.02
C ASP A 161 6.41 9.04 22.92
N VAL A 162 6.50 7.93 22.19
CA VAL A 162 7.77 7.21 21.94
C VAL A 162 8.47 7.64 20.64
N GLY A 163 7.95 8.67 19.95
CA GLY A 163 8.68 9.40 18.91
C GLY A 163 8.44 8.91 17.47
N ILE A 164 7.30 8.29 17.15
CA ILE A 164 6.99 8.04 15.74
C ILE A 164 6.76 9.34 14.98
N ALA A 165 7.13 9.36 13.68
CA ALA A 165 7.02 10.52 12.82
C ALA A 165 5.65 10.69 12.14
N ALA A 166 4.87 9.63 12.02
CA ALA A 166 3.49 9.64 11.50
C ALA A 166 2.76 8.33 11.84
N LEU A 167 1.44 8.38 11.85
CA LEU A 167 0.58 7.21 12.09
C LEU A 167 -0.42 7.03 10.96
N THR A 168 -0.43 5.84 10.35
CA THR A 168 -1.47 5.44 9.38
C THR A 168 -2.49 4.53 10.06
N ILE A 169 -3.78 4.87 9.93
CA ILE A 169 -4.87 4.13 10.56
C ILE A 169 -5.81 3.58 9.49
N HIS A 170 -5.98 2.25 9.44
CA HIS A 170 -7.01 1.63 8.64
C HIS A 170 -8.34 1.63 9.41
N GLY A 171 -9.41 2.16 8.80
CA GLY A 171 -10.75 2.32 9.40
C GLY A 171 -11.51 1.00 9.65
N ARG A 172 -10.82 -0.09 9.94
CA ARG A 172 -11.38 -1.40 10.33
C ARG A 172 -10.65 -1.99 11.51
N THR A 173 -11.34 -2.83 12.27
CA THR A 173 -10.70 -3.69 13.28
C THR A 173 -10.02 -4.89 12.60
N ARG A 174 -9.20 -5.62 13.35
CA ARG A 174 -8.63 -6.89 12.86
C ARG A 174 -9.72 -7.91 12.58
N ALA A 175 -10.73 -8.03 13.45
CA ALA A 175 -11.81 -9.00 13.31
C ALA A 175 -12.66 -8.78 12.04
N GLN A 176 -12.84 -7.54 11.63
CA GLN A 176 -13.51 -7.21 10.37
C GLN A 176 -12.69 -7.68 9.16
N MET A 177 -11.37 -7.77 9.27
CA MET A 177 -10.44 -7.96 8.14
C MET A 177 -10.68 -6.90 7.05
N TYR A 178 -11.52 -7.22 6.07
CA TYR A 178 -11.95 -6.32 4.99
C TYR A 178 -13.48 -6.29 4.81
N ARG A 179 -14.25 -6.95 5.67
CA ARG A 179 -15.72 -6.96 5.62
C ARG A 179 -16.32 -5.63 6.05
N GLY A 180 -17.52 -5.34 5.55
CA GLY A 180 -18.20 -4.09 5.81
C GLY A 180 -17.44 -2.88 5.22
N GLU A 181 -17.77 -1.69 5.70
CA GLU A 181 -17.16 -0.43 5.31
C GLU A 181 -16.10 0.03 6.31
N ALA A 182 -15.11 0.78 5.85
CA ALA A 182 -14.12 1.40 6.73
C ALA A 182 -14.78 2.57 7.49
N ASP A 183 -14.70 2.53 8.81
CA ASP A 183 -15.17 3.60 9.68
C ASP A 183 -14.05 4.63 9.90
N TRP A 184 -14.22 5.81 9.32
CA TRP A 184 -13.28 6.92 9.46
C TRP A 184 -13.54 7.81 10.66
N THR A 185 -14.64 7.58 11.40
CA THR A 185 -15.03 8.41 12.55
C THR A 185 -13.92 8.43 13.61
N LEU A 186 -13.40 7.26 13.99
CA LEU A 186 -12.31 7.17 14.96
C LEU A 186 -10.99 7.74 14.41
N ILE A 187 -10.74 7.63 13.10
CA ILE A 187 -9.56 8.27 12.48
C ILE A 187 -9.66 9.79 12.64
N GLY A 188 -10.84 10.34 12.35
CA GLY A 188 -11.12 11.78 12.55
C GLY A 188 -11.02 12.21 14.02
N GLN A 189 -11.47 11.39 14.97
CA GLN A 189 -11.33 11.66 16.40
C GLN A 189 -9.85 11.73 16.81
N VAL A 190 -9.03 10.77 16.38
CA VAL A 190 -7.57 10.78 16.60
C VAL A 190 -6.96 12.04 16.01
N LYS A 191 -7.27 12.37 14.74
CA LYS A 191 -6.72 13.56 14.07
C LYS A 191 -7.08 14.86 14.79
N ASN A 192 -8.31 14.98 15.25
CA ASN A 192 -8.82 16.20 15.88
C ASN A 192 -8.57 16.24 17.41
N ASN A 193 -7.90 15.24 17.98
CA ASN A 193 -7.49 15.28 19.37
C ASN A 193 -6.36 16.31 19.55
N PRO A 194 -6.54 17.36 20.40
CA PRO A 194 -5.55 18.45 20.56
C PRO A 194 -4.21 17.98 21.13
N ARG A 195 -4.14 16.76 21.65
CA ARG A 195 -2.89 16.15 22.15
C ARG A 195 -2.09 15.43 21.06
N ILE A 196 -2.66 15.24 19.86
CA ILE A 196 -1.98 14.61 18.73
C ILE A 196 -1.33 15.69 17.86
N HIS A 197 -0.01 15.60 17.69
CA HIS A 197 0.80 16.57 16.97
C HIS A 197 1.51 15.98 15.74
N ILE A 198 1.53 14.65 15.61
CA ILE A 198 2.08 13.95 14.44
C ILE A 198 1.05 13.88 13.31
N PRO A 199 1.49 13.77 12.04
CA PRO A 199 0.60 13.53 10.93
C PRO A 199 -0.22 12.24 11.09
N ILE A 200 -1.52 12.33 10.83
CA ILE A 200 -2.44 11.20 10.80
C ILE A 200 -2.86 10.93 9.35
N ILE A 201 -2.57 9.72 8.88
CA ILE A 201 -2.87 9.26 7.53
C ILE A 201 -4.04 8.29 7.61
N GLY A 202 -5.12 8.60 6.92
CA GLY A 202 -6.29 7.74 6.87
C GLY A 202 -6.18 6.69 5.76
N ASN A 203 -6.68 5.49 6.03
CA ASN A 203 -6.71 4.38 5.08
C ASN A 203 -8.02 3.60 5.17
N GLY A 204 -8.51 3.11 4.05
CA GLY A 204 -9.70 2.26 3.94
C GLY A 204 -10.74 2.82 2.96
N ASP A 205 -11.09 2.00 1.97
CA ASP A 205 -12.17 2.20 0.99
C ASP A 205 -12.11 3.50 0.18
N VAL A 206 -10.93 4.08 0.03
CA VAL A 206 -10.72 5.21 -0.90
C VAL A 206 -10.43 4.66 -2.28
N ASP A 207 -11.35 4.89 -3.21
CA ASP A 207 -11.36 4.36 -4.58
C ASP A 207 -11.59 5.43 -5.65
N SER A 208 -11.75 6.69 -5.25
CA SER A 208 -12.10 7.79 -6.15
C SER A 208 -11.65 9.15 -5.60
N GLY A 209 -11.58 10.15 -6.49
CA GLY A 209 -11.30 11.53 -6.13
C GLY A 209 -12.30 12.11 -5.14
N PRO A 210 -13.63 12.01 -5.40
CA PRO A 210 -14.65 12.45 -4.45
C PRO A 210 -14.50 11.81 -3.06
N LYS A 211 -14.20 10.51 -3.00
CA LYS A 211 -14.02 9.81 -1.73
C LYS A 211 -12.78 10.30 -0.99
N ALA A 212 -11.67 10.51 -1.69
CA ALA A 212 -10.48 11.09 -1.09
C ALA A 212 -10.72 12.51 -0.55
N ALA A 213 -11.42 13.36 -1.32
CA ALA A 213 -11.79 14.71 -0.89
C ALA A 213 -12.66 14.67 0.38
N GLU A 214 -13.68 13.80 0.42
CA GLU A 214 -14.49 13.59 1.62
C GLU A 214 -13.60 13.27 2.84
N MET A 215 -12.61 12.40 2.67
CA MET A 215 -11.75 11.99 3.77
C MET A 215 -10.91 13.17 4.31
N PHE A 216 -10.33 13.98 3.43
CA PHE A 216 -9.61 15.18 3.83
C PHE A 216 -10.53 16.22 4.48
N ASP A 217 -11.64 16.54 3.84
CA ASP A 217 -12.49 17.67 4.24
C ASP A 217 -13.36 17.35 5.49
N ARG A 218 -13.85 16.11 5.61
CA ARG A 218 -14.70 15.71 6.73
C ARG A 218 -13.92 15.30 7.98
N TYR A 219 -12.83 14.59 7.81
CA TYR A 219 -12.07 14.01 8.94
C TYR A 219 -10.78 14.75 9.23
N GLY A 220 -10.34 15.65 8.35
CA GLY A 220 -9.21 16.53 8.54
C GLY A 220 -7.84 15.83 8.51
N VAL A 221 -7.76 14.60 7.97
CA VAL A 221 -6.51 13.83 7.92
C VAL A 221 -5.43 14.55 7.12
N ASP A 222 -4.16 14.34 7.49
CA ASP A 222 -3.03 14.99 6.84
C ASP A 222 -2.64 14.31 5.51
N GLY A 223 -2.96 13.03 5.35
CA GLY A 223 -2.72 12.25 4.15
C GLY A 223 -3.74 11.14 3.99
N VAL A 224 -3.87 10.63 2.76
CA VAL A 224 -4.73 9.50 2.43
C VAL A 224 -3.90 8.38 1.84
N MET A 225 -3.99 7.18 2.41
CA MET A 225 -3.33 5.99 1.90
C MET A 225 -4.32 5.12 1.13
N ILE A 226 -3.98 4.80 -0.13
CA ILE A 226 -4.80 4.02 -1.05
C ILE A 226 -4.22 2.61 -1.19
N GLY A 227 -5.03 1.59 -1.00
CA GLY A 227 -4.64 0.18 -1.12
C GLY A 227 -5.33 -0.51 -2.30
N ARG A 228 -6.32 -1.35 -2.04
CA ARG A 228 -6.98 -2.26 -3.00
C ARG A 228 -7.45 -1.59 -4.30
N ALA A 229 -7.85 -0.33 -4.24
CA ALA A 229 -8.29 0.42 -5.42
C ALA A 229 -7.18 0.70 -6.44
N THR A 230 -5.90 0.49 -6.08
CA THR A 230 -4.76 0.60 -7.00
C THR A 230 -4.58 -0.63 -7.89
N TYR A 231 -5.23 -1.74 -7.56
CA TYR A 231 -5.10 -3.01 -8.27
C TYR A 231 -5.58 -2.89 -9.71
N GLY A 232 -4.68 -3.10 -10.69
CA GLY A 232 -4.97 -2.88 -12.11
C GLY A 232 -5.37 -1.44 -12.45
N ARG A 233 -5.09 -0.50 -11.54
CA ARG A 233 -5.44 0.93 -11.68
C ARG A 233 -4.40 1.82 -11.00
N PRO A 234 -3.09 1.70 -11.34
CA PRO A 234 -2.07 2.57 -10.73
C PRO A 234 -2.32 4.05 -11.01
N TRP A 235 -3.02 4.40 -12.09
CA TRP A 235 -3.41 5.76 -12.44
C TRP A 235 -4.44 6.42 -11.51
N ILE A 236 -4.98 5.69 -10.51
CA ILE A 236 -5.90 6.25 -9.51
C ILE A 236 -5.27 7.46 -8.78
N PHE A 237 -3.97 7.47 -8.57
CA PHE A 237 -3.27 8.60 -7.96
C PHE A 237 -3.42 9.87 -8.81
N ARG A 238 -3.28 9.78 -10.13
CA ARG A 238 -3.51 10.89 -11.06
C ARG A 238 -4.96 11.37 -11.02
N GLU A 239 -5.91 10.44 -11.02
CA GLU A 239 -7.35 10.77 -10.95
C GLU A 239 -7.69 11.49 -9.66
N VAL A 240 -7.23 10.97 -8.52
CA VAL A 240 -7.49 11.58 -7.21
C VAL A 240 -6.83 12.94 -7.10
N LYS A 241 -5.56 13.10 -7.51
CA LYS A 241 -4.87 14.40 -7.51
C LYS A 241 -5.58 15.44 -8.38
N HIS A 242 -6.01 15.03 -9.57
CA HIS A 242 -6.76 15.93 -10.43
C HIS A 242 -8.04 16.41 -9.77
N TYR A 243 -8.83 15.49 -9.20
CA TYR A 243 -10.06 15.84 -8.50
C TYR A 243 -9.80 16.76 -7.29
N LEU A 244 -8.79 16.49 -6.49
CA LEU A 244 -8.42 17.33 -5.34
C LEU A 244 -8.00 18.75 -5.74
N ALA A 245 -7.45 18.91 -6.95
CA ALA A 245 -7.03 20.21 -7.47
C ALA A 245 -8.15 20.99 -8.18
N THR A 246 -9.09 20.30 -8.84
CA THR A 246 -10.06 20.92 -9.75
C THR A 246 -11.52 20.69 -9.38
N GLY A 247 -11.83 19.67 -8.61
CA GLY A 247 -13.18 19.17 -8.36
C GLY A 247 -13.78 18.36 -9.53
N GLU A 248 -13.01 18.11 -10.59
CA GLU A 248 -13.48 17.40 -11.78
C GLU A 248 -12.96 15.97 -11.83
N VAL A 249 -13.79 15.03 -12.26
CA VAL A 249 -13.45 13.62 -12.44
C VAL A 249 -12.80 13.43 -13.80
N LEU A 250 -11.57 12.90 -13.83
CA LEU A 250 -10.93 12.52 -15.10
C LEU A 250 -11.64 11.32 -15.74
N PRO A 251 -11.73 11.28 -17.08
CA PRO A 251 -12.16 10.08 -17.78
C PRO A 251 -11.20 8.92 -17.50
N GLN A 252 -11.74 7.71 -17.51
CA GLN A 252 -10.91 6.50 -17.39
C GLN A 252 -9.99 6.36 -18.60
N PRO A 253 -8.75 5.85 -18.44
CA PRO A 253 -7.90 5.53 -19.58
C PRO A 253 -8.62 4.57 -20.53
N SER A 254 -8.54 4.86 -21.83
CA SER A 254 -9.03 3.98 -22.89
C SER A 254 -8.36 2.58 -22.82
N VAL A 255 -8.93 1.61 -23.50
CA VAL A 255 -8.33 0.26 -23.57
C VAL A 255 -6.91 0.32 -24.15
N CYS A 256 -6.69 1.13 -25.19
CA CYS A 256 -5.37 1.33 -25.77
C CYS A 256 -4.36 1.89 -24.77
N GLU A 257 -4.75 2.91 -23.98
CA GLU A 257 -3.89 3.45 -22.93
C GLU A 257 -3.60 2.42 -21.84
N ARG A 258 -4.60 1.61 -21.43
CA ARG A 258 -4.39 0.52 -20.46
C ARG A 258 -3.43 -0.54 -20.98
N VAL A 259 -3.45 -0.84 -22.28
CA VAL A 259 -2.49 -1.76 -22.92
C VAL A 259 -1.08 -1.21 -22.83
N GLU A 260 -0.85 0.06 -23.13
CA GLU A 260 0.49 0.66 -23.02
C GLU A 260 0.99 0.72 -21.56
N ILE A 261 0.11 1.04 -20.61
CA ILE A 261 0.42 0.98 -19.17
C ILE A 261 0.81 -0.45 -18.76
N ALA A 262 0.05 -1.46 -19.17
CA ALA A 262 0.32 -2.85 -18.88
C ALA A 262 1.65 -3.34 -19.47
N LYS A 263 1.95 -2.94 -20.72
CA LYS A 263 3.24 -3.22 -21.38
C LYS A 263 4.41 -2.57 -20.67
N GLU A 264 4.27 -1.32 -20.25
CA GLU A 264 5.31 -0.62 -19.50
C GLU A 264 5.57 -1.31 -18.16
N HIS A 265 4.51 -1.65 -17.41
CA HIS A 265 4.63 -2.40 -16.17
C HIS A 265 5.31 -3.76 -16.38
N LEU A 266 4.92 -4.49 -17.44
CA LEU A 266 5.55 -5.77 -17.78
C LEU A 266 7.04 -5.59 -18.10
N ARG A 267 7.43 -4.61 -18.93
CA ARG A 267 8.85 -4.32 -19.22
C ARG A 267 9.62 -4.04 -17.94
N LYS A 268 9.06 -3.22 -17.04
CA LYS A 268 9.71 -2.89 -15.76
C LYS A 268 9.83 -4.11 -14.85
N SER A 269 8.83 -4.98 -14.82
CA SER A 269 8.88 -6.23 -14.06
C SER A 269 9.96 -7.19 -14.59
N LEU A 270 10.07 -7.32 -15.93
CA LEU A 270 11.10 -8.14 -16.56
C LEU A 270 12.51 -7.60 -16.29
N GLU A 271 12.69 -6.28 -16.36
CA GLU A 271 13.95 -5.59 -16.07
C GLU A 271 14.45 -5.88 -14.64
N ILE A 272 13.56 -5.74 -13.64
CA ILE A 272 13.93 -5.84 -12.22
C ILE A 272 14.05 -7.29 -11.76
N LYS A 273 13.20 -8.20 -12.26
CA LYS A 273 13.04 -9.55 -11.70
C LYS A 273 13.53 -10.66 -12.61
N GLY A 274 13.92 -10.32 -13.84
CA GLY A 274 14.22 -11.27 -14.90
C GLY A 274 12.94 -11.88 -15.51
N GLU A 275 13.12 -12.63 -16.59
CA GLU A 275 12.01 -13.08 -17.44
C GLU A 275 11.00 -13.95 -16.70
N TYR A 276 11.47 -15.00 -16.03
CA TYR A 276 10.57 -16.00 -15.42
C TYR A 276 9.75 -15.42 -14.25
N VAL A 277 10.44 -14.81 -13.27
CA VAL A 277 9.78 -14.25 -12.09
C VAL A 277 8.94 -13.04 -12.47
N GLY A 278 9.45 -12.19 -13.38
CA GLY A 278 8.76 -11.01 -13.86
C GLY A 278 7.40 -11.34 -14.50
N ILE A 279 7.33 -12.40 -15.33
CA ILE A 279 6.06 -12.85 -15.91
C ILE A 279 5.13 -13.38 -14.82
N LEU A 280 5.62 -14.26 -13.93
CA LEU A 280 4.77 -14.89 -12.92
C LEU A 280 4.10 -13.87 -12.00
N GLU A 281 4.84 -12.89 -11.54
CA GLU A 281 4.31 -11.86 -10.64
C GLU A 281 3.40 -10.86 -11.38
N MET A 282 3.64 -10.61 -12.67
CA MET A 282 2.76 -9.77 -13.50
C MET A 282 1.37 -10.38 -13.77
N ARG A 283 1.18 -11.69 -13.67
CA ARG A 283 -0.11 -12.37 -13.94
C ARG A 283 -1.27 -11.76 -13.15
N ARG A 284 -1.03 -11.40 -11.91
CA ARG A 284 -2.01 -10.77 -11.03
C ARG A 284 -2.40 -9.37 -11.55
N HIS A 285 -1.42 -8.56 -11.92
CA HIS A 285 -1.65 -7.22 -12.45
C HIS A 285 -2.33 -7.26 -13.82
N LEU A 286 -1.82 -8.07 -14.75
CA LEU A 286 -2.36 -8.19 -16.11
C LEU A 286 -3.84 -8.59 -16.12
N SER A 287 -4.26 -9.48 -15.22
CA SER A 287 -5.66 -9.89 -15.13
C SER A 287 -6.60 -8.78 -14.64
N ASN A 288 -6.08 -7.76 -13.96
CA ASN A 288 -6.86 -6.67 -13.38
C ASN A 288 -6.92 -5.43 -14.27
N TYR A 289 -5.90 -5.15 -15.10
CA TYR A 289 -5.89 -3.99 -16.00
C TYR A 289 -7.10 -3.93 -16.94
N PHE A 290 -7.60 -5.09 -17.33
CA PHE A 290 -8.65 -5.24 -18.35
C PHE A 290 -9.95 -5.79 -17.79
N LYS A 291 -10.13 -5.73 -16.47
CA LYS A 291 -11.38 -6.15 -15.81
C LYS A 291 -12.55 -5.33 -16.35
N GLY A 292 -13.65 -6.01 -16.70
CA GLY A 292 -14.86 -5.38 -17.23
C GLY A 292 -15.01 -5.41 -18.73
N LEU A 293 -13.98 -5.85 -19.50
CA LEU A 293 -14.11 -6.04 -20.94
C LEU A 293 -15.03 -7.25 -21.25
N PRO A 294 -15.95 -7.12 -22.23
CA PRO A 294 -16.85 -8.20 -22.60
C PRO A 294 -16.07 -9.37 -23.24
N ASP A 295 -16.51 -10.59 -22.99
CA ASP A 295 -15.93 -11.84 -23.55
C ASP A 295 -14.40 -11.99 -23.34
N PHE A 296 -13.87 -11.36 -22.28
CA PHE A 296 -12.44 -11.27 -22.01
C PHE A 296 -11.81 -12.55 -21.43
N LYS A 297 -12.64 -13.50 -20.97
CA LYS A 297 -12.17 -14.73 -20.28
C LYS A 297 -11.09 -15.52 -21.04
N PRO A 298 -11.19 -15.79 -22.37
CA PRO A 298 -10.15 -16.50 -23.11
C PRO A 298 -8.83 -15.72 -23.16
N THR A 299 -8.89 -14.42 -23.41
CA THR A 299 -7.70 -13.54 -23.45
C THR A 299 -7.05 -13.43 -22.07
N ARG A 300 -7.85 -13.30 -21.00
CA ARG A 300 -7.35 -13.33 -19.62
C ARG A 300 -6.60 -14.63 -19.33
N LEU A 301 -7.12 -15.76 -19.77
CA LEU A 301 -6.46 -17.06 -19.58
C LEU A 301 -5.07 -17.06 -20.23
N LYS A 302 -4.95 -16.57 -21.47
CA LYS A 302 -3.66 -16.41 -22.13
C LYS A 302 -2.70 -15.55 -21.32
N LEU A 303 -3.13 -14.35 -20.89
CA LEU A 303 -2.30 -13.41 -20.10
C LEU A 303 -1.73 -14.03 -18.80
N VAL A 304 -2.44 -14.98 -18.18
CA VAL A 304 -2.01 -15.60 -16.92
C VAL A 304 -1.35 -16.98 -17.07
N THR A 305 -1.26 -17.51 -18.29
CA THR A 305 -0.65 -18.83 -18.55
C THR A 305 0.60 -18.74 -19.41
N LEU A 306 0.69 -17.77 -20.31
CA LEU A 306 1.85 -17.58 -21.20
C LEU A 306 3.14 -17.35 -20.41
N LEU A 307 4.23 -17.89 -20.95
CA LEU A 307 5.60 -17.68 -20.49
C LEU A 307 6.49 -17.10 -21.60
N ASP A 308 6.04 -17.16 -22.86
CA ASP A 308 6.73 -16.55 -23.98
C ASP A 308 6.49 -15.05 -24.02
N ILE A 309 7.55 -14.27 -23.93
CA ILE A 309 7.48 -12.80 -23.83
C ILE A 309 6.93 -12.18 -25.12
N PRO A 310 7.43 -12.51 -26.33
CA PRO A 310 6.85 -12.01 -27.57
C PRO A 310 5.36 -12.29 -27.70
N GLU A 311 4.91 -13.52 -27.39
CA GLU A 311 3.49 -13.87 -27.45
C GLU A 311 2.65 -13.11 -26.41
N LEU A 312 3.22 -12.84 -25.22
CA LEU A 312 2.55 -12.06 -24.18
C LEU A 312 2.33 -10.61 -24.63
N PHE A 313 3.36 -9.97 -25.22
CA PHE A 313 3.22 -8.63 -25.80
C PHE A 313 2.23 -8.61 -26.98
N ALA A 314 2.30 -9.57 -27.89
CA ALA A 314 1.34 -9.70 -28.99
C ALA A 314 -0.10 -9.90 -28.49
N THR A 315 -0.28 -10.64 -27.37
CA THR A 315 -1.58 -10.79 -26.73
C THR A 315 -2.09 -9.46 -26.19
N LEU A 316 -1.22 -8.63 -25.60
CA LEU A 316 -1.57 -7.28 -25.15
C LEU A 316 -1.96 -6.38 -26.33
N ASP A 317 -1.24 -6.44 -27.46
CA ASP A 317 -1.59 -5.70 -28.68
C ASP A 317 -2.95 -6.10 -29.21
N SER A 318 -3.26 -7.40 -29.25
CA SER A 318 -4.57 -7.90 -29.67
C SER A 318 -5.75 -7.40 -28.82
N ILE A 319 -5.49 -6.99 -27.58
CA ILE A 319 -6.52 -6.35 -26.72
C ILE A 319 -6.87 -4.95 -27.26
N ALA A 320 -5.86 -4.15 -27.62
CA ALA A 320 -6.08 -2.84 -28.23
C ALA A 320 -6.82 -2.95 -29.58
N GLU A 321 -6.46 -3.95 -30.41
CA GLU A 321 -7.12 -4.19 -31.69
C GLU A 321 -8.59 -4.59 -31.55
N ARG A 322 -8.91 -5.44 -30.56
CA ARG A 322 -10.24 -5.99 -30.39
C ARG A 322 -11.19 -5.09 -29.59
N TRP A 323 -10.69 -4.37 -28.60
CA TRP A 323 -11.50 -3.58 -27.66
C TRP A 323 -11.09 -2.11 -27.60
N GLY A 324 -10.27 -1.62 -28.55
CA GLY A 324 -9.77 -0.23 -28.52
C GLY A 324 -10.87 0.82 -28.46
N ASP A 325 -11.98 0.57 -29.16
CA ASP A 325 -13.16 1.46 -29.21
C ASP A 325 -14.19 1.19 -28.09
N PHE A 326 -13.90 0.26 -27.17
CA PHE A 326 -14.83 -0.06 -26.09
C PHE A 326 -14.90 1.08 -25.09
N ASP A 327 -16.14 1.52 -24.77
CA ASP A 327 -16.36 2.53 -23.74
C ASP A 327 -16.10 1.97 -22.34
N VAL A 328 -15.02 2.42 -21.73
CA VAL A 328 -14.58 2.01 -20.39
C VAL A 328 -15.23 2.84 -19.26
N SER A 329 -16.08 3.81 -19.54
CA SER A 329 -16.65 4.73 -18.54
C SER A 329 -17.42 4.02 -17.41
N GLY A 330 -17.98 2.83 -17.68
CA GLY A 330 -18.65 1.96 -16.70
C GLY A 330 -17.75 0.88 -16.06
N THR A 331 -16.45 0.81 -16.44
CA THR A 331 -15.54 -0.26 -16.02
C THR A 331 -14.57 0.17 -14.93
N VAL A 332 -15.05 0.73 -13.82
CA VAL A 332 -14.18 0.91 -12.64
C VAL A 332 -13.88 -0.47 -12.08
N PRO A 333 -12.61 -0.87 -11.94
CA PRO A 333 -12.27 -2.14 -11.31
C PRO A 333 -12.84 -2.13 -9.88
N GLU A 334 -13.76 -3.06 -9.57
CA GLU A 334 -14.17 -3.27 -8.19
C GLU A 334 -12.95 -3.64 -7.34
N PRO A 335 -12.83 -3.11 -6.12
CA PRO A 335 -11.81 -3.57 -5.18
C PRO A 335 -11.91 -5.09 -5.04
N LEU A 336 -10.76 -5.76 -5.01
CA LEU A 336 -10.70 -7.23 -4.90
C LEU A 336 -11.63 -7.72 -3.77
N SER A 337 -12.52 -8.63 -4.11
CA SER A 337 -13.22 -9.46 -3.12
C SER A 337 -12.23 -10.36 -2.37
N HIS A 338 -12.52 -10.69 -1.15
CA HIS A 338 -11.63 -11.17 -0.09
C HIS A 338 -11.10 -12.60 -0.20
N ASP A 339 -11.15 -13.23 -1.35
CA ASP A 339 -10.72 -14.62 -1.55
C ASP A 339 -9.26 -14.68 -2.05
N LEU A 340 -8.33 -14.36 -1.13
CA LEU A 340 -6.90 -14.70 -1.19
C LEU A 340 -6.48 -15.38 0.11
#